data_8d20a24e6aa3a8d2260ff001aa93f2b1
#
_entry.id   8d20a24e6aa3a8d2260ff001aa93f2b1
#
_cell.length_a   1.000
_cell.length_b   1.000
_cell.length_c   1.000
_cell.angle_alpha   90.00
_cell.angle_beta   90.00
_cell.angle_gamma   90.00
#
_symmetry.space_group_name_H-M   'P 1'
#
loop_
_entity.id
_entity.type
_entity.pdbx_description
1 polymer ?
#
loop_
_entity_poly.entity_id
_entity_poly.type
_entity_poly.pdbx_seq_one_letter_code
_entity_poly.pdbx_strand_id
1 'polypeptide(L)'
;MKILFPILALLTGLFFFSGCGPDPKAIQQASSHYGLGYTHLQQGDPTSALREFYEAERLNPRDPSIQHGLGMALSAKGKYPDALEHYRKALELDPKYTEVHNAMGATYLEMGKWDEAIQEFQTVLKDILYLTPFFVYNNIGWAYYKKGDLNNAIDNYKRAVSMKSDFGLAHYNLGIAYRDRKQPDLALASFRQATVLAPGLLDGHFQMGKLYFEAGNNAEAQKSFQEVIKLAPKSEMAQMAQQYLDLLKKAAK
;
A
#
# COMPACT_ATOMS: atom_id res chain seq x y z
N MET A 1 -76.82 -40.22 27.51
CA MET A 1 -75.36 -40.41 27.48
C MET A 1 -74.74 -39.17 26.80
N LYS A 2 -74.22 -38.21 27.62
CA LYS A 2 -73.66 -36.94 27.11
C LYS A 2 -72.15 -37.09 27.09
N ILE A 3 -71.59 -37.04 25.92
CA ILE A 3 -70.14 -37.10 25.72
C ILE A 3 -69.62 -35.66 25.78
N LEU A 4 -68.86 -35.33 26.84
CA LEU A 4 -68.06 -34.09 26.96
C LEU A 4 -66.71 -34.25 26.19
N PHE A 5 -66.48 -33.38 25.21
CA PHE A 5 -65.15 -33.19 24.61
C PHE A 5 -64.42 -32.13 25.40
N PRO A 6 -63.15 -32.36 25.80
CA PRO A 6 -62.30 -31.31 26.37
C PRO A 6 -61.74 -30.46 25.25
N ILE A 7 -61.90 -29.15 25.35
CA ILE A 7 -61.29 -28.16 24.51
C ILE A 7 -59.81 -28.05 24.94
N LEU A 8 -58.89 -28.55 24.10
CA LEU A 8 -57.46 -28.38 24.25
C LEU A 8 -57.06 -26.97 23.76
N ALA A 9 -56.86 -26.05 24.68
CA ALA A 9 -56.35 -24.72 24.36
C ALA A 9 -54.89 -24.81 23.94
N LEU A 10 -54.61 -24.67 22.62
CA LEU A 10 -53.24 -24.49 22.08
C LEU A 10 -52.77 -23.09 22.46
N LEU A 11 -51.94 -22.97 23.50
CA LEU A 11 -51.14 -21.80 23.79
C LEU A 11 -50.00 -21.74 22.74
N THR A 12 -50.22 -21.03 21.63
CA THR A 12 -49.14 -20.63 20.70
C THR A 12 -48.32 -19.56 21.38
N GLY A 13 -47.23 -19.98 22.04
CA GLY A 13 -46.22 -19.06 22.51
C GLY A 13 -45.54 -18.37 21.32
N LEU A 14 -45.90 -17.11 21.09
CA LEU A 14 -45.15 -16.22 20.22
C LEU A 14 -43.79 -15.98 20.85
N PHE A 15 -42.79 -16.79 20.48
CA PHE A 15 -41.39 -16.45 20.70
C PHE A 15 -41.05 -15.23 19.82
N PHE A 16 -41.14 -14.04 20.39
CA PHE A 16 -40.48 -12.88 19.84
C PHE A 16 -38.98 -13.16 19.89
N PHE A 17 -38.43 -13.64 18.79
CA PHE A 17 -36.99 -13.48 18.55
C PHE A 17 -36.74 -11.98 18.48
N SER A 18 -36.47 -11.36 19.62
CA SER A 18 -35.85 -10.04 19.68
C SER A 18 -34.54 -10.18 18.92
N GLY A 19 -34.51 -9.65 17.70
CA GLY A 19 -33.32 -9.65 16.87
C GLY A 19 -32.17 -9.02 17.66
N CYS A 20 -31.21 -9.84 18.06
CA CYS A 20 -30.04 -9.44 18.83
C CYS A 20 -29.02 -8.80 17.89
N GLY A 21 -29.43 -7.77 17.15
CA GLY A 21 -28.53 -6.89 16.41
C GLY A 21 -28.11 -5.72 17.31
N PRO A 22 -26.97 -5.08 17.05
CA PRO A 22 -26.58 -3.91 17.80
C PRO A 22 -27.62 -2.80 17.61
N ASP A 23 -27.85 -2.02 18.70
CA ASP A 23 -28.74 -0.87 18.69
C ASP A 23 -28.35 0.11 17.55
N PRO A 24 -29.29 0.60 16.73
CA PRO A 24 -29.02 1.59 15.68
C PRO A 24 -28.22 2.81 16.18
N LYS A 25 -28.45 3.24 17.40
CA LYS A 25 -27.67 4.32 18.04
C LYS A 25 -26.23 3.90 18.30
N ALA A 26 -26.01 2.66 18.73
CA ALA A 26 -24.67 2.11 18.92
C ALA A 26 -23.92 1.99 17.58
N ILE A 27 -24.59 1.56 16.51
CA ILE A 27 -24.01 1.52 15.15
C ILE A 27 -23.58 2.92 14.70
N GLN A 28 -24.40 3.93 14.90
CA GLN A 28 -24.09 5.31 14.54
C GLN A 28 -22.89 5.84 15.33
N GLN A 29 -22.81 5.55 16.62
CA GLN A 29 -21.67 5.90 17.46
C GLN A 29 -20.40 5.18 17.02
N ALA A 30 -20.50 3.87 16.71
CA ALA A 30 -19.37 3.10 16.18
C ALA A 30 -18.83 3.70 14.88
N SER A 31 -19.72 4.09 13.96
CA SER A 31 -19.32 4.76 12.70
C SER A 31 -18.61 6.10 12.96
N SER A 32 -19.03 6.87 13.97
CA SER A 32 -18.36 8.10 14.33
C SER A 32 -16.94 7.85 14.86
N HIS A 33 -16.78 6.89 15.78
CA HIS A 33 -15.46 6.49 16.28
C HIS A 33 -14.58 5.91 15.14
N TYR A 34 -15.15 5.12 14.23
CA TYR A 34 -14.42 4.63 13.05
C TYR A 34 -13.89 5.78 12.20
N GLY A 35 -14.72 6.79 11.91
CA GLY A 35 -14.32 7.98 11.14
C GLY A 35 -13.19 8.78 11.82
N LEU A 36 -13.27 8.94 13.15
CA LEU A 36 -12.21 9.60 13.94
C LEU A 36 -10.90 8.77 13.89
N GLY A 37 -11.00 7.45 14.06
CA GLY A 37 -9.86 6.56 13.99
C GLY A 37 -9.16 6.64 12.62
N TYR A 38 -9.93 6.65 11.54
CA TYR A 38 -9.39 6.81 10.19
C TYR A 38 -8.71 8.17 9.99
N THR A 39 -9.29 9.24 10.53
CA THR A 39 -8.70 10.58 10.51
C THR A 39 -7.35 10.62 11.24
N HIS A 40 -7.25 10.00 12.41
CA HIS A 40 -6.00 9.88 13.15
C HIS A 40 -4.94 9.10 12.38
N LEU A 41 -5.31 8.02 11.67
CA LEU A 41 -4.38 7.30 10.79
C LEU A 41 -3.83 8.21 9.70
N GLN A 42 -4.68 9.00 9.05
CA GLN A 42 -4.24 9.94 8.01
C GLN A 42 -3.30 11.02 8.55
N GLN A 43 -3.44 11.39 9.82
CA GLN A 43 -2.57 12.34 10.52
C GLN A 43 -1.26 11.71 11.03
N GLY A 44 -1.08 10.39 10.83
CA GLY A 44 0.10 9.67 11.31
C GLY A 44 0.08 9.39 12.81
N ASP A 45 -1.10 9.41 13.45
CA ASP A 45 -1.28 9.04 14.87
C ASP A 45 -2.01 7.69 15.02
N PRO A 46 -1.31 6.56 14.83
CA PRO A 46 -1.92 5.25 14.96
C PRO A 46 -2.31 4.91 16.40
N THR A 47 -1.80 5.63 17.41
CA THR A 47 -2.15 5.39 18.80
C THR A 47 -3.55 5.92 19.13
N SER A 48 -3.85 7.14 18.72
CA SER A 48 -5.21 7.69 18.83
C SER A 48 -6.18 6.93 17.95
N ALA A 49 -5.77 6.53 16.73
CA ALA A 49 -6.57 5.71 15.84
C ALA A 49 -7.01 4.40 16.50
N LEU A 50 -6.09 3.67 17.15
CA LEU A 50 -6.41 2.43 17.87
C LEU A 50 -7.45 2.64 18.97
N ARG A 51 -7.35 3.72 19.74
CA ARG A 51 -8.32 4.01 20.80
C ARG A 51 -9.73 4.17 20.23
N GLU A 52 -9.83 4.94 19.16
CA GLU A 52 -11.12 5.18 18.50
C GLU A 52 -11.68 3.89 17.86
N PHE A 53 -10.85 3.09 17.21
CA PHE A 53 -11.29 1.81 16.63
C PHE A 53 -11.71 0.78 17.70
N TYR A 54 -11.06 0.73 18.86
CA TYR A 54 -11.51 -0.13 19.97
C TYR A 54 -12.85 0.34 20.55
N GLU A 55 -13.11 1.65 20.63
CA GLU A 55 -14.44 2.15 21.01
C GLU A 55 -15.50 1.79 19.95
N ALA A 56 -15.14 1.88 18.67
CA ALA A 56 -16.02 1.42 17.60
C ALA A 56 -16.31 -0.09 17.70
N GLU A 57 -15.29 -0.92 17.93
CA GLU A 57 -15.43 -2.38 18.09
C GLU A 57 -16.34 -2.73 19.27
N ARG A 58 -16.21 -2.05 20.40
CA ARG A 58 -17.05 -2.26 21.57
C ARG A 58 -18.54 -2.01 21.27
N LEU A 59 -18.83 -1.06 20.38
CA LEU A 59 -20.19 -0.68 20.00
C LEU A 59 -20.75 -1.54 18.87
N ASN A 60 -19.91 -1.94 17.91
CA ASN A 60 -20.28 -2.79 16.76
C ASN A 60 -19.18 -3.81 16.43
N PRO A 61 -19.07 -4.93 17.18
CA PRO A 61 -17.98 -5.89 17.04
C PRO A 61 -18.04 -6.72 15.74
N ARG A 62 -19.15 -6.67 14.98
CA ARG A 62 -19.35 -7.43 13.74
C ARG A 62 -19.18 -6.60 12.48
N ASP A 63 -18.64 -5.41 12.58
CA ASP A 63 -18.35 -4.58 11.41
C ASP A 63 -16.95 -4.90 10.85
N PRO A 64 -16.85 -5.44 9.63
CA PRO A 64 -15.55 -5.78 9.04
C PRO A 64 -14.65 -4.56 8.84
N SER A 65 -15.23 -3.37 8.63
CA SER A 65 -14.47 -2.14 8.45
C SER A 65 -13.71 -1.75 9.71
N ILE A 66 -14.29 -1.99 10.89
CA ILE A 66 -13.65 -1.71 12.17
C ILE A 66 -12.45 -2.64 12.38
N GLN A 67 -12.62 -3.94 12.07
CA GLN A 67 -11.52 -4.91 12.13
C GLN A 67 -10.39 -4.54 11.15
N HIS A 68 -10.75 -4.10 9.94
CA HIS A 68 -9.78 -3.57 8.98
C HIS A 68 -9.05 -2.35 9.54
N GLY A 69 -9.77 -1.39 10.14
CA GLY A 69 -9.18 -0.19 10.77
C GLY A 69 -8.20 -0.52 11.90
N LEU A 70 -8.56 -1.47 12.78
CA LEU A 70 -7.68 -1.98 13.84
C LEU A 70 -6.39 -2.58 13.24
N GLY A 71 -6.52 -3.43 12.22
CA GLY A 71 -5.40 -3.99 11.51
C GLY A 71 -4.48 -2.92 10.91
N MET A 72 -5.04 -1.90 10.26
CA MET A 72 -4.27 -0.79 9.69
C MET A 72 -3.48 -0.03 10.76
N ALA A 73 -4.11 0.30 11.88
CA ALA A 73 -3.47 1.04 12.97
C ALA A 73 -2.38 0.21 13.66
N LEU A 74 -2.59 -1.09 13.85
CA LEU A 74 -1.58 -2.01 14.38
C LEU A 74 -0.40 -2.17 13.41
N SER A 75 -0.66 -2.30 12.12
CA SER A 75 0.38 -2.35 11.08
C SER A 75 1.22 -1.07 11.08
N ALA A 76 0.59 0.10 11.16
CA ALA A 76 1.28 1.38 11.27
C ALA A 76 2.15 1.51 12.54
N LYS A 77 1.84 0.76 13.61
CA LYS A 77 2.67 0.64 14.83
C LYS A 77 3.74 -0.46 14.73
N GLY A 78 3.87 -1.15 13.60
CA GLY A 78 4.78 -2.29 13.45
C GLY A 78 4.33 -3.55 14.19
N LYS A 79 3.08 -3.61 14.65
CA LYS A 79 2.48 -4.78 15.31
C LYS A 79 1.85 -5.72 14.27
N TYR A 80 2.69 -6.20 13.35
CA TYR A 80 2.23 -6.93 12.18
C TYR A 80 1.45 -8.24 12.47
N PRO A 81 1.87 -9.09 13.43
CA PRO A 81 1.10 -10.30 13.75
C PRO A 81 -0.32 -9.97 14.23
N ASP A 82 -0.46 -8.96 15.10
CA ASP A 82 -1.75 -8.53 15.63
C ASP A 82 -2.61 -7.91 14.51
N ALA A 83 -1.99 -7.12 13.62
CA ALA A 83 -2.65 -6.56 12.45
C ALA A 83 -3.25 -7.64 11.56
N LEU A 84 -2.47 -8.69 11.24
CA LEU A 84 -2.92 -9.82 10.43
C LEU A 84 -4.07 -10.60 11.09
N GLU A 85 -4.11 -10.67 12.43
CA GLU A 85 -5.24 -11.28 13.15
C GLU A 85 -6.54 -10.48 12.91
N HIS A 86 -6.48 -9.15 13.06
CA HIS A 86 -7.64 -8.30 12.82
C HIS A 86 -8.07 -8.32 11.34
N TYR A 87 -7.15 -8.36 10.40
CA TYR A 87 -7.49 -8.53 8.97
C TYR A 87 -8.20 -9.86 8.71
N ARG A 88 -7.75 -10.98 9.31
CA ARG A 88 -8.47 -12.26 9.19
C ARG A 88 -9.88 -12.18 9.76
N LYS A 89 -10.05 -11.54 10.92
CA LYS A 89 -11.39 -11.30 11.48
C LYS A 89 -12.28 -10.48 10.53
N ALA A 90 -11.71 -9.47 9.86
CA ALA A 90 -12.45 -8.71 8.85
C ALA A 90 -12.93 -9.61 7.70
N LEU A 91 -12.06 -10.51 7.20
CA LEU A 91 -12.40 -11.47 6.13
C LEU A 91 -13.34 -12.58 6.58
N GLU A 92 -13.34 -12.96 7.87
CA GLU A 92 -14.36 -13.86 8.44
C GLU A 92 -15.74 -13.21 8.44
N LEU A 93 -15.82 -11.89 8.65
CA LEU A 93 -17.06 -11.13 8.62
C LEU A 93 -17.52 -10.79 7.20
N ASP A 94 -16.60 -10.45 6.32
CA ASP A 94 -16.81 -10.21 4.89
C ASP A 94 -15.71 -10.83 4.03
N PRO A 95 -15.92 -12.06 3.51
CA PRO A 95 -14.93 -12.75 2.69
C PRO A 95 -14.60 -12.07 1.33
N LYS A 96 -15.39 -11.06 0.94
CA LYS A 96 -15.19 -10.32 -0.32
C LYS A 96 -14.55 -8.94 -0.11
N TYR A 97 -14.08 -8.64 1.09
CA TYR A 97 -13.51 -7.34 1.41
C TYR A 97 -12.10 -7.20 0.80
N THR A 98 -12.04 -6.80 -0.46
CA THR A 98 -10.82 -6.73 -1.28
C THR A 98 -9.73 -5.84 -0.67
N GLU A 99 -10.10 -4.71 -0.03
CA GLU A 99 -9.16 -3.79 0.60
C GLU A 99 -8.36 -4.43 1.75
N VAL A 100 -8.94 -5.42 2.42
CA VAL A 100 -8.25 -6.17 3.47
C VAL A 100 -7.10 -7.00 2.88
N HIS A 101 -7.31 -7.65 1.74
CA HIS A 101 -6.24 -8.36 1.04
C HIS A 101 -5.11 -7.40 0.62
N ASN A 102 -5.45 -6.18 0.15
CA ASN A 102 -4.44 -5.18 -0.15
C ASN A 102 -3.65 -4.75 1.10
N ALA A 103 -4.32 -4.55 2.23
CA ALA A 103 -3.68 -4.20 3.50
C ALA A 103 -2.80 -5.34 4.05
N MET A 104 -3.24 -6.60 3.93
CA MET A 104 -2.44 -7.78 4.28
C MET A 104 -1.19 -7.86 3.40
N GLY A 105 -1.35 -7.69 2.08
CA GLY A 105 -0.22 -7.67 1.15
C GLY A 105 0.82 -6.61 1.51
N ALA A 106 0.39 -5.38 1.80
CA ALA A 106 1.26 -4.31 2.26
C ALA A 106 1.96 -4.65 3.59
N THR A 107 1.22 -5.23 4.54
CA THR A 107 1.79 -5.67 5.83
C THR A 107 2.84 -6.78 5.63
N TYR A 108 2.61 -7.73 4.73
CA TYR A 108 3.59 -8.75 4.39
C TYR A 108 4.84 -8.17 3.71
N LEU A 109 4.72 -7.11 2.89
CA LEU A 109 5.89 -6.39 2.35
C LEU A 109 6.77 -5.83 3.48
N GLU A 110 6.15 -5.17 4.48
CA GLU A 110 6.87 -4.62 5.64
C GLU A 110 7.57 -5.71 6.47
N MET A 111 7.01 -6.91 6.50
CA MET A 111 7.60 -8.09 7.16
C MET A 111 8.70 -8.77 6.33
N GLY A 112 8.92 -8.36 5.09
CA GLY A 112 9.81 -9.05 4.15
C GLY A 112 9.29 -10.39 3.65
N LYS A 113 8.00 -10.66 3.83
CA LYS A 113 7.31 -11.88 3.38
C LYS A 113 6.78 -11.70 1.96
N TRP A 114 7.71 -11.76 1.01
CA TRP A 114 7.44 -11.37 -0.37
C TRP A 114 6.43 -12.27 -1.08
N ASP A 115 6.45 -13.58 -0.82
CA ASP A 115 5.55 -14.55 -1.46
C ASP A 115 4.12 -14.40 -0.94
N GLU A 116 3.95 -14.24 0.36
CA GLU A 116 2.65 -13.97 0.97
C GLU A 116 2.08 -12.63 0.47
N ALA A 117 2.91 -11.60 0.36
CA ALA A 117 2.49 -10.32 -0.19
C ALA A 117 1.97 -10.46 -1.63
N ILE A 118 2.70 -11.16 -2.49
CA ILE A 118 2.29 -11.41 -3.88
C ILE A 118 0.97 -12.16 -3.93
N GLN A 119 0.76 -13.18 -3.10
CA GLN A 119 -0.47 -13.95 -3.05
C GLN A 119 -1.68 -13.08 -2.68
N GLU A 120 -1.54 -12.24 -1.66
CA GLU A 120 -2.61 -11.33 -1.25
C GLU A 120 -2.94 -10.31 -2.36
N PHE A 121 -1.93 -9.69 -2.95
CA PHE A 121 -2.12 -8.76 -4.06
C PHE A 121 -2.72 -9.42 -5.30
N GLN A 122 -2.36 -10.67 -5.61
CA GLN A 122 -3.01 -11.44 -6.68
C GLN A 122 -4.49 -11.69 -6.39
N THR A 123 -4.88 -11.80 -5.13
CA THR A 123 -6.29 -11.91 -4.74
C THR A 123 -7.02 -10.59 -4.99
N VAL A 124 -6.42 -9.44 -4.67
CA VAL A 124 -6.96 -8.12 -5.03
C VAL A 124 -7.21 -8.00 -6.53
N LEU A 125 -6.28 -8.46 -7.37
CA LEU A 125 -6.40 -8.36 -8.82
C LEU A 125 -7.49 -9.25 -9.45
N LYS A 126 -8.10 -10.16 -8.69
CA LYS A 126 -9.29 -10.93 -9.13
C LYS A 126 -10.56 -10.09 -9.09
N ASP A 127 -10.57 -9.03 -8.30
CA ASP A 127 -11.68 -8.10 -8.25
C ASP A 127 -11.57 -7.08 -9.40
N ILE A 128 -12.41 -7.27 -10.42
CA ILE A 128 -12.44 -6.42 -11.61
C ILE A 128 -12.93 -4.99 -11.33
N LEU A 129 -13.56 -4.76 -10.17
CA LEU A 129 -14.06 -3.45 -9.75
C LEU A 129 -13.06 -2.69 -8.88
N TYR A 130 -11.91 -3.29 -8.56
CA TYR A 130 -10.89 -2.63 -7.75
C TYR A 130 -10.33 -1.39 -8.48
N LEU A 131 -10.44 -0.22 -7.84
CA LEU A 131 -10.25 1.08 -8.51
C LEU A 131 -8.78 1.40 -8.85
N THR A 132 -7.83 0.81 -8.13
CA THR A 132 -6.41 1.21 -8.24
C THR A 132 -5.47 0.03 -8.47
N PRO A 133 -5.72 -0.83 -9.48
CA PRO A 133 -4.91 -2.02 -9.73
C PRO A 133 -3.47 -1.69 -10.10
N PHE A 134 -3.17 -0.50 -10.61
CA PHE A 134 -1.82 -0.05 -10.93
C PHE A 134 -0.93 0.05 -9.68
N PHE A 135 -1.46 0.44 -8.51
CA PHE A 135 -0.73 0.38 -7.25
C PHE A 135 -0.40 -1.07 -6.86
N VAL A 136 -1.35 -1.97 -7.05
CA VAL A 136 -1.18 -3.39 -6.74
C VAL A 136 -0.07 -4.00 -7.61
N TYR A 137 -0.08 -3.75 -8.92
CA TYR A 137 0.99 -4.20 -9.81
C TYR A 137 2.35 -3.61 -9.42
N ASN A 138 2.42 -2.34 -9.03
CA ASN A 138 3.66 -1.75 -8.53
C ASN A 138 4.17 -2.48 -7.27
N ASN A 139 3.30 -2.81 -6.33
CA ASN A 139 3.65 -3.50 -5.10
C ASN A 139 4.08 -4.96 -5.35
N ILE A 140 3.42 -5.66 -6.27
CA ILE A 140 3.87 -6.99 -6.74
C ILE A 140 5.26 -6.88 -7.39
N GLY A 141 5.47 -5.87 -8.24
CA GLY A 141 6.77 -5.58 -8.84
C GLY A 141 7.85 -5.38 -7.79
N TRP A 142 7.55 -4.63 -6.73
CA TRP A 142 8.46 -4.41 -5.60
C TRP A 142 8.78 -5.71 -4.86
N ALA A 143 7.78 -6.54 -4.59
CA ALA A 143 8.00 -7.84 -3.95
C ALA A 143 8.93 -8.74 -4.79
N TYR A 144 8.70 -8.83 -6.11
CA TYR A 144 9.58 -9.58 -7.01
C TYR A 144 10.99 -8.99 -7.08
N TYR A 145 11.11 -7.65 -7.10
CA TYR A 145 12.41 -6.98 -7.05
C TYR A 145 13.19 -7.35 -5.78
N LYS A 146 12.53 -7.33 -4.62
CA LYS A 146 13.13 -7.74 -3.33
C LYS A 146 13.53 -9.20 -3.28
N LYS A 147 12.85 -10.07 -4.02
CA LYS A 147 13.23 -11.48 -4.22
C LYS A 147 14.41 -11.65 -5.20
N GLY A 148 14.82 -10.60 -5.90
CA GLY A 148 15.84 -10.67 -6.96
C GLY A 148 15.28 -11.13 -8.32
N ASP A 149 13.98 -11.35 -8.45
CA ASP A 149 13.33 -11.70 -9.71
C ASP A 149 13.05 -10.44 -10.54
N LEU A 150 14.10 -9.92 -11.18
CA LEU A 150 14.03 -8.69 -11.96
C LEU A 150 13.08 -8.83 -13.18
N ASN A 151 12.88 -10.03 -13.72
CA ASN A 151 11.99 -10.23 -14.86
C ASN A 151 10.53 -9.98 -14.46
N ASN A 152 10.06 -10.67 -13.44
CA ASN A 152 8.70 -10.47 -12.93
C ASN A 152 8.50 -9.08 -12.34
N ALA A 153 9.53 -8.49 -11.72
CA ALA A 153 9.48 -7.10 -11.25
C ALA A 153 9.21 -6.13 -12.41
N ILE A 154 10.00 -6.21 -13.48
CA ILE A 154 9.86 -5.36 -14.67
C ILE A 154 8.48 -5.54 -15.32
N ASP A 155 8.01 -6.77 -15.46
CA ASP A 155 6.71 -7.04 -16.09
C ASP A 155 5.55 -6.42 -15.28
N ASN A 156 5.61 -6.50 -13.95
CA ASN A 156 4.59 -5.90 -13.10
C ASN A 156 4.67 -4.36 -13.10
N TYR A 157 5.86 -3.77 -13.05
CA TYR A 157 6.00 -2.31 -13.19
C TYR A 157 5.52 -1.81 -14.56
N LYS A 158 5.78 -2.55 -15.65
CA LYS A 158 5.22 -2.22 -16.97
C LYS A 158 3.69 -2.26 -16.98
N ARG A 159 3.06 -3.22 -16.32
CA ARG A 159 1.60 -3.26 -16.16
C ARG A 159 1.11 -2.03 -15.40
N ALA A 160 1.78 -1.65 -14.31
CA ALA A 160 1.43 -0.46 -13.54
C ALA A 160 1.47 0.80 -14.40
N VAL A 161 2.56 1.04 -15.16
CA VAL A 161 2.67 2.23 -16.03
C VAL A 161 1.77 2.18 -17.26
N SER A 162 1.41 0.99 -17.76
CA SER A 162 0.44 0.87 -18.87
C SER A 162 -0.97 1.22 -18.44
N MET A 163 -1.34 0.93 -17.19
CA MET A 163 -2.64 1.30 -16.61
C MET A 163 -2.70 2.77 -16.20
N LYS A 164 -1.59 3.31 -15.70
CA LYS A 164 -1.48 4.70 -15.27
C LYS A 164 -0.14 5.27 -15.71
N SER A 165 -0.13 5.90 -16.88
CA SER A 165 1.09 6.41 -17.54
C SER A 165 1.76 7.56 -16.78
N ASP A 166 1.01 8.27 -15.92
CA ASP A 166 1.49 9.34 -15.04
C ASP A 166 1.89 8.86 -13.64
N PHE A 167 2.04 7.56 -13.44
CA PHE A 167 2.47 7.00 -12.16
C PHE A 167 4.00 7.04 -12.01
N GLY A 168 4.52 8.20 -11.59
CA GLY A 168 5.96 8.47 -11.49
C GLY A 168 6.75 7.46 -10.65
N LEU A 169 6.17 6.95 -9.53
CA LEU A 169 6.81 5.94 -8.70
C LEU A 169 7.05 4.62 -9.46
N ALA A 170 6.08 4.18 -10.27
CA ALA A 170 6.26 2.95 -11.04
C ALA A 170 7.33 3.12 -12.13
N HIS A 171 7.42 4.29 -12.77
CA HIS A 171 8.52 4.60 -13.68
C HIS A 171 9.88 4.59 -12.97
N TYR A 172 9.97 5.16 -11.78
CA TYR A 172 11.20 5.13 -10.98
C TYR A 172 11.61 3.69 -10.64
N ASN A 173 10.68 2.89 -10.12
CA ASN A 173 10.92 1.49 -9.78
C ASN A 173 11.32 0.65 -11.01
N LEU A 174 10.70 0.90 -12.15
CA LEU A 174 11.06 0.30 -13.43
C LEU A 174 12.50 0.67 -13.83
N GLY A 175 12.88 1.93 -13.65
CA GLY A 175 14.25 2.38 -13.89
C GLY A 175 15.26 1.67 -13.01
N ILE A 176 15.00 1.50 -11.72
CA ILE A 176 15.83 0.73 -10.79
C ILE A 176 15.97 -0.73 -11.28
N ALA A 177 14.86 -1.38 -11.61
CA ALA A 177 14.89 -2.78 -12.06
C ALA A 177 15.66 -2.96 -13.38
N TYR A 178 15.54 -2.04 -14.33
CA TYR A 178 16.31 -2.06 -15.56
C TYR A 178 17.81 -1.81 -15.32
N ARG A 179 18.17 -0.86 -14.43
CA ARG A 179 19.56 -0.60 -14.05
C ARG A 179 20.21 -1.87 -13.50
N ASP A 180 19.53 -2.56 -12.59
CA ASP A 180 20.06 -3.75 -11.92
C ASP A 180 20.11 -4.94 -12.89
N ARG A 181 19.23 -4.97 -13.91
CA ARG A 181 19.29 -5.91 -15.03
C ARG A 181 20.36 -5.55 -16.07
N LYS A 182 21.15 -4.50 -15.86
CA LYS A 182 22.20 -4.03 -16.79
C LYS A 182 21.65 -3.56 -18.14
N GLN A 183 20.52 -2.87 -18.12
CA GLN A 183 19.86 -2.27 -19.28
C GLN A 183 19.81 -0.72 -19.11
N PRO A 184 20.96 -0.03 -19.23
CA PRO A 184 21.09 1.39 -18.85
C PRO A 184 20.20 2.32 -19.70
N ASP A 185 20.00 2.05 -20.99
CA ASP A 185 19.17 2.90 -21.86
C ASP A 185 17.71 2.88 -21.41
N LEU A 186 17.18 1.68 -21.08
CA LEU A 186 15.82 1.53 -20.58
C LEU A 186 15.66 2.13 -19.16
N ALA A 187 16.70 2.00 -18.33
CA ALA A 187 16.74 2.64 -17.02
C ALA A 187 16.68 4.18 -17.15
N LEU A 188 17.52 4.77 -18.02
CA LEU A 188 17.51 6.21 -18.29
C LEU A 188 16.16 6.71 -18.80
N ALA A 189 15.54 5.98 -19.74
CA ALA A 189 14.20 6.34 -20.25
C ALA A 189 13.17 6.34 -19.12
N SER A 190 13.21 5.34 -18.25
CA SER A 190 12.29 5.21 -17.11
C SER A 190 12.52 6.29 -16.05
N PHE A 191 13.77 6.57 -15.67
CA PHE A 191 14.07 7.65 -14.73
C PHE A 191 13.73 9.03 -15.29
N ARG A 192 13.96 9.26 -16.59
CA ARG A 192 13.56 10.51 -17.24
C ARG A 192 12.06 10.71 -17.15
N GLN A 193 11.28 9.67 -17.43
CA GLN A 193 9.81 9.77 -17.28
C GLN A 193 9.42 10.03 -15.83
N ALA A 194 10.05 9.36 -14.86
CA ALA A 194 9.79 9.59 -13.44
C ALA A 194 10.09 11.05 -13.03
N THR A 195 11.21 11.63 -13.49
CA THR A 195 11.57 13.02 -13.17
C THR A 195 10.74 14.06 -13.93
N VAL A 196 10.20 13.74 -15.09
CA VAL A 196 9.21 14.59 -15.77
C VAL A 196 7.90 14.66 -14.98
N LEU A 197 7.44 13.51 -14.45
CA LEU A 197 6.21 13.42 -13.65
C LEU A 197 6.39 13.95 -12.23
N ALA A 198 7.58 13.84 -11.67
CA ALA A 198 7.95 14.34 -10.36
C ALA A 198 9.29 15.08 -10.43
N PRO A 199 9.29 16.37 -10.83
CA PRO A 199 10.55 17.14 -11.02
C PRO A 199 11.41 17.24 -9.76
N GLY A 200 10.82 17.13 -8.57
CA GLY A 200 11.52 17.08 -7.28
C GLY A 200 12.07 15.71 -6.89
N LEU A 201 11.99 14.69 -7.75
CA LEU A 201 12.48 13.35 -7.45
C LEU A 201 14.01 13.31 -7.47
N LEU A 202 14.59 13.60 -6.30
CA LEU A 202 16.03 13.71 -6.08
C LEU A 202 16.78 12.45 -6.54
N ASP A 203 16.29 11.28 -6.10
CA ASP A 203 16.86 9.98 -6.45
C ASP A 203 16.87 9.74 -7.97
N GLY A 204 15.80 10.13 -8.67
CA GLY A 204 15.70 9.97 -10.12
C GLY A 204 16.81 10.73 -10.84
N HIS A 205 17.01 12.00 -10.49
CA HIS A 205 18.10 12.81 -11.05
C HIS A 205 19.47 12.24 -10.71
N PHE A 206 19.67 11.78 -9.50
CA PHE A 206 20.95 11.18 -9.08
C PHE A 206 21.25 9.89 -9.84
N GLN A 207 20.27 9.00 -10.01
CA GLN A 207 20.45 7.76 -10.78
C GLN A 207 20.75 8.05 -12.27
N MET A 208 20.07 9.04 -12.86
CA MET A 208 20.39 9.49 -14.22
C MET A 208 21.82 10.01 -14.32
N GLY A 209 22.25 10.85 -13.37
CA GLY A 209 23.60 11.37 -13.31
C GLY A 209 24.65 10.26 -13.28
N LYS A 210 24.44 9.23 -12.46
CA LYS A 210 25.33 8.06 -12.39
C LYS A 210 25.40 7.30 -13.71
N LEU A 211 24.24 7.00 -14.31
CA LEU A 211 24.21 6.26 -15.58
C LEU A 211 24.86 7.05 -16.72
N TYR A 212 24.66 8.36 -16.79
CA TYR A 212 25.34 9.21 -17.77
C TYR A 212 26.86 9.28 -17.52
N PHE A 213 27.27 9.33 -16.25
CA PHE A 213 28.68 9.32 -15.88
C PHE A 213 29.37 8.00 -16.31
N GLU A 214 28.73 6.86 -16.02
CA GLU A 214 29.19 5.53 -16.42
C GLU A 214 29.27 5.36 -17.95
N ALA A 215 28.35 6.01 -18.68
CA ALA A 215 28.33 6.02 -20.14
C ALA A 215 29.31 7.03 -20.77
N GLY A 216 30.05 7.81 -19.97
CA GLY A 216 30.93 8.86 -20.47
C GLY A 216 30.20 10.10 -21.01
N ASN A 217 28.90 10.20 -20.82
CA ASN A 217 28.12 11.37 -21.22
C ASN A 217 28.21 12.47 -20.15
N ASN A 218 29.40 13.09 -20.11
CA ASN A 218 29.75 14.02 -19.05
C ASN A 218 28.85 15.25 -18.97
N ALA A 219 28.30 15.73 -20.09
CA ALA A 219 27.44 16.91 -20.11
C ALA A 219 26.09 16.63 -19.43
N GLU A 220 25.46 15.50 -19.75
CA GLU A 220 24.17 15.11 -19.13
C GLU A 220 24.34 14.66 -17.67
N ALA A 221 25.48 14.00 -17.35
CA ALA A 221 25.84 13.68 -15.97
C ALA A 221 25.94 14.96 -15.13
N GLN A 222 26.64 15.97 -15.62
CA GLN A 222 26.79 17.26 -14.94
C GLN A 222 25.45 17.93 -14.68
N LYS A 223 24.57 18.01 -15.67
CA LYS A 223 23.23 18.58 -15.52
C LYS A 223 22.42 17.84 -14.45
N SER A 224 22.43 16.52 -14.49
CA SER A 224 21.69 15.69 -13.54
C SER A 224 22.16 15.88 -12.10
N PHE A 225 23.48 15.91 -11.87
CA PHE A 225 24.03 16.16 -10.53
C PHE A 225 23.82 17.60 -10.05
N GLN A 226 23.87 18.60 -10.95
CA GLN A 226 23.53 19.98 -10.60
C GLN A 226 22.07 20.12 -10.15
N GLU A 227 21.13 19.40 -10.80
CA GLU A 227 19.73 19.41 -10.39
C GLU A 227 19.55 18.78 -8.99
N VAL A 228 20.27 17.71 -8.66
CA VAL A 228 20.29 17.14 -7.28
C VAL A 228 20.71 18.19 -6.25
N ILE A 229 21.80 18.93 -6.51
CA ILE A 229 22.30 19.95 -5.59
C ILE A 229 21.33 21.11 -5.45
N LYS A 230 20.71 21.53 -6.56
CA LYS A 230 19.71 22.60 -6.58
C LYS A 230 18.46 22.23 -5.77
N LEU A 231 17.97 21.00 -5.91
CA LEU A 231 16.75 20.51 -5.23
C LEU A 231 16.97 20.36 -3.71
N ALA A 232 18.13 19.89 -3.29
CA ALA A 232 18.40 19.62 -1.87
C ALA A 232 19.86 19.90 -1.49
N PRO A 233 20.29 21.18 -1.42
CA PRO A 233 21.71 21.57 -1.33
C PRO A 233 22.41 21.11 -0.05
N LYS A 234 21.67 20.77 1.00
CA LYS A 234 22.23 20.31 2.29
C LYS A 234 22.12 18.80 2.51
N SER A 235 21.62 18.05 1.52
CA SER A 235 21.45 16.60 1.63
C SER A 235 22.77 15.86 1.42
N GLU A 236 22.88 14.64 1.96
CA GLU A 236 23.98 13.73 1.67
C GLU A 236 24.09 13.43 0.17
N MET A 237 22.96 13.33 -0.51
CA MET A 237 22.93 13.09 -1.95
C MET A 237 23.53 14.25 -2.75
N ALA A 238 23.32 15.51 -2.31
CA ALA A 238 23.98 16.66 -2.90
C ALA A 238 25.50 16.64 -2.70
N GLN A 239 25.97 16.18 -1.55
CA GLN A 239 27.40 15.98 -1.30
C GLN A 239 27.99 14.92 -2.23
N MET A 240 27.29 13.78 -2.40
CA MET A 240 27.69 12.75 -3.37
C MET A 240 27.68 13.28 -4.80
N ALA A 241 26.65 14.03 -5.19
CA ALA A 241 26.58 14.66 -6.51
C ALA A 241 27.75 15.63 -6.76
N GLN A 242 28.15 16.41 -5.74
CA GLN A 242 29.30 17.29 -5.83
C GLN A 242 30.60 16.51 -6.06
N GLN A 243 30.78 15.35 -5.40
CA GLN A 243 31.94 14.49 -5.63
C GLN A 243 32.04 14.02 -7.09
N TYR A 244 30.90 13.62 -7.68
CA TYR A 244 30.84 13.26 -9.11
C TYR A 244 31.19 14.45 -10.02
N LEU A 245 30.71 15.65 -9.71
CA LEU A 245 31.07 16.87 -10.46
C LEU A 245 32.57 17.19 -10.39
N ASP A 246 33.19 16.96 -9.25
CA ASP A 246 34.64 17.17 -9.09
C ASP A 246 35.46 16.12 -9.86
N LEU A 247 34.97 14.87 -9.94
CA LEU A 247 35.58 13.84 -10.80
C LEU A 247 35.49 14.23 -12.29
N LEU A 248 34.30 14.69 -12.74
CA LEU A 248 34.13 15.18 -14.12
C LEU A 248 35.09 16.33 -14.47
N LYS A 249 35.28 17.28 -13.56
CA LYS A 249 36.23 18.40 -13.76
C LYS A 249 37.68 17.93 -13.85
N LYS A 250 38.07 16.89 -13.09
CA LYS A 250 39.42 16.33 -13.14
C LYS A 250 39.68 15.56 -14.43
N ALA A 251 38.66 14.84 -14.94
CA ALA A 251 38.76 14.08 -16.18
C ALA A 251 38.79 14.97 -17.44
N ALA A 252 38.37 16.24 -17.33
CA ALA A 252 38.38 17.23 -18.44
C ALA A 252 39.69 18.03 -18.54
N LYS A 253 40.62 17.83 -17.61
CA LYS A 253 41.98 18.43 -17.61
C LYS A 253 43.01 17.45 -18.15
#